data_5eb0f5b9c25d02688e7b25ab4bee992d
#
_entry.id   5eb0f5b9c25d02688e7b25ab4bee992d
#
_cell.length_a   1.000
_cell.length_b   1.000
_cell.length_c   1.000
_cell.angle_alpha   90.00
_cell.angle_beta   90.00
_cell.angle_gamma   90.00
#
_symmetry.space_group_name_H-M   'P 1'
#
loop_
_entity.id
_entity.type
_entity.pdbx_description
1 polymer ?
#
loop_
_entity_poly.entity_id
_entity_poly.type
_entity_poly.pdbx_seq_one_letter_code
_entity_poly.pdbx_strand_id
1 'polypeptide(L)'
;MKMNEKGQMVAPATCRMTAEDFENKGGTSVYWLGGGGAMINSQGTIIMIDPVLEGFDMPLLIDIPILPQEVLKVDAVLVSHSDSDHYSRATCKNLKSVCNAYHTTFYVASLMKEECDIDGNGHDIADHFQLGEIDIELTPADHAWQRLYESYNYRVWEDRECCGFYLRTRDANLVCWRF
;
A
#
# COMPACT_ATOMS: atom_id res chain seq x y z
N MET A 1 25.89 -10.83 4.47
CA MET A 1 25.13 -9.88 5.28
C MET A 1 26.12 -9.05 6.08
N LYS A 2 25.98 -7.71 6.07
CA LYS A 2 26.87 -6.85 6.88
C LYS A 2 26.26 -6.66 8.27
N MET A 3 27.09 -6.64 9.29
CA MET A 3 26.71 -6.32 10.67
C MET A 3 27.33 -4.97 11.03
N ASN A 4 26.62 -4.16 11.82
CA ASN A 4 27.18 -2.94 12.39
C ASN A 4 28.02 -3.26 13.64
N GLU A 5 28.66 -2.25 14.22
CA GLU A 5 29.51 -2.41 15.43
C GLU A 5 28.75 -2.91 16.65
N LYS A 6 27.42 -2.83 16.67
CA LYS A 6 26.55 -3.35 17.73
C LYS A 6 26.08 -4.78 17.49
N GLY A 7 26.56 -5.44 16.44
CA GLY A 7 26.15 -6.80 16.09
C GLY A 7 24.74 -6.89 15.46
N GLN A 8 24.17 -5.80 15.00
CA GLN A 8 22.87 -5.77 14.34
C GLN A 8 23.05 -5.90 12.82
N MET A 9 22.14 -6.57 12.16
CA MET A 9 22.12 -6.64 10.70
C MET A 9 21.89 -5.25 10.09
N VAL A 10 22.71 -4.91 9.10
CA VAL A 10 22.57 -3.68 8.33
C VAL A 10 21.73 -3.98 7.09
N ALA A 11 20.67 -3.21 6.89
CA ALA A 11 19.87 -3.29 5.68
C ALA A 11 20.75 -3.04 4.44
N PRO A 12 20.48 -3.69 3.30
CA PRO A 12 21.14 -3.33 2.04
C PRO A 12 20.81 -1.88 1.67
N ALA A 13 21.67 -1.26 0.88
CA ALA A 13 21.38 0.07 0.34
C ALA A 13 20.10 0.02 -0.50
N THR A 14 19.25 1.02 -0.32
CA THR A 14 18.01 1.15 -1.08
C THR A 14 18.33 1.41 -2.56
N CYS A 15 17.71 0.65 -3.45
CA CYS A 15 17.72 0.94 -4.87
C CYS A 15 16.69 2.05 -5.15
N ARG A 16 17.15 3.23 -5.61
CA ARG A 16 16.26 4.34 -5.94
C ARG A 16 15.47 4.02 -7.21
N MET A 17 14.19 4.31 -7.15
CA MET A 17 13.31 4.22 -8.32
C MET A 17 13.52 5.42 -9.25
N THR A 18 13.26 5.19 -10.53
CA THR A 18 13.43 6.18 -11.61
C THR A 18 12.16 6.24 -12.47
N ALA A 19 12.12 7.16 -13.43
CA ALA A 19 11.02 7.27 -14.39
C ALA A 19 10.80 5.97 -15.19
N GLU A 20 11.86 5.22 -15.46
CA GLU A 20 11.80 3.95 -16.20
C GLU A 20 10.95 2.89 -15.46
N ASP A 21 10.84 2.97 -14.12
CA ASP A 21 10.08 2.01 -13.33
C ASP A 21 8.56 2.19 -13.50
N PHE A 22 8.13 3.32 -14.08
CA PHE A 22 6.74 3.63 -14.42
C PHE A 22 6.40 3.34 -15.88
N GLU A 23 7.36 2.91 -16.69
CA GLU A 23 7.14 2.57 -18.10
C GLU A 23 6.60 1.15 -18.25
N ASN A 24 5.94 0.89 -19.39
CA ASN A 24 5.52 -0.47 -19.75
C ASN A 24 6.74 -1.32 -20.13
N LYS A 25 7.09 -2.29 -19.29
CA LYS A 25 8.21 -3.22 -19.49
C LYS A 25 7.77 -4.57 -20.11
N GLY A 26 6.52 -4.67 -20.56
CA GLY A 26 5.99 -5.87 -21.24
C GLY A 26 5.66 -7.05 -20.32
N GLY A 27 5.70 -6.84 -19.00
CA GLY A 27 5.38 -7.84 -17.98
C GLY A 27 5.01 -7.20 -16.66
N THR A 28 4.90 -8.01 -15.61
CA THR A 28 4.61 -7.55 -14.24
C THR A 28 5.89 -7.44 -13.43
N SER A 29 6.13 -6.27 -12.86
CA SER A 29 7.23 -5.98 -11.94
C SER A 29 6.67 -5.57 -10.58
N VAL A 30 7.35 -5.97 -9.51
CA VAL A 30 7.00 -5.61 -8.13
C VAL A 30 8.18 -4.90 -7.49
N TYR A 31 7.93 -3.76 -6.89
CA TYR A 31 8.93 -2.92 -6.22
C TYR A 31 8.53 -2.78 -4.75
N TRP A 32 9.42 -3.16 -3.84
CA TRP A 32 9.19 -2.94 -2.43
C TRP A 32 9.43 -1.47 -2.06
N LEU A 33 8.44 -0.84 -1.46
CA LEU A 33 8.48 0.58 -1.09
C LEU A 33 8.94 0.82 0.35
N GLY A 34 9.16 -0.23 1.11
CA GLY A 34 9.44 -0.18 2.55
C GLY A 34 8.21 -0.60 3.37
N GLY A 35 8.43 -1.09 4.59
CA GLY A 35 7.35 -1.60 5.44
C GLY A 35 6.53 -2.67 4.73
N GLY A 36 5.21 -2.54 4.80
CA GLY A 36 4.25 -3.36 4.04
C GLY A 36 4.01 -2.89 2.60
N GLY A 37 4.60 -1.76 2.20
CA GLY A 37 4.31 -1.10 0.93
C GLY A 37 4.94 -1.74 -0.31
N ALA A 38 4.19 -1.79 -1.39
CA ALA A 38 4.67 -2.25 -2.69
C ALA A 38 4.11 -1.40 -3.83
N MET A 39 4.89 -1.24 -4.91
CA MET A 39 4.38 -0.80 -6.20
C MET A 39 4.40 -1.96 -7.17
N ILE A 40 3.32 -2.13 -7.91
CA ILE A 40 3.15 -3.11 -8.96
C ILE A 40 3.02 -2.34 -10.28
N ASN A 41 3.88 -2.68 -11.23
CA ASN A 41 3.77 -2.23 -12.61
C ASN A 41 3.44 -3.44 -13.47
N SER A 42 2.21 -3.56 -13.92
CA SER A 42 1.80 -4.61 -14.85
C SER A 42 1.50 -3.96 -16.20
N GLN A 43 2.42 -4.13 -17.13
CA GLN A 43 2.33 -3.64 -18.51
C GLN A 43 1.99 -2.13 -18.59
N GLY A 44 2.50 -1.33 -17.64
CA GLY A 44 2.28 0.12 -17.58
C GLY A 44 1.08 0.55 -16.75
N THR A 45 0.26 -0.38 -16.23
CA THR A 45 -0.71 -0.11 -15.17
C THR A 45 0.01 -0.12 -13.84
N ILE A 46 -0.03 1.00 -13.13
CA ILE A 46 0.70 1.23 -11.87
C ILE A 46 -0.26 1.19 -10.69
N ILE A 47 -0.02 0.26 -9.78
CA ILE A 47 -0.75 0.14 -8.53
C ILE A 47 0.23 0.27 -7.38
N MET A 48 -0.10 1.06 -6.36
CA MET A 48 0.61 1.06 -5.09
C MET A 48 -0.28 0.46 -4.00
N ILE A 49 0.29 -0.45 -3.21
CA ILE A 49 -0.40 -1.08 -2.08
C ILE A 49 0.27 -0.61 -0.81
N ASP A 50 -0.51 -0.10 0.13
CA ASP A 50 -0.06 0.41 1.43
C ASP A 50 1.19 1.31 1.35
N PRO A 51 1.22 2.32 0.44
CA PRO A 51 2.40 3.14 0.26
C PRO A 51 2.59 4.09 1.45
N VAL A 52 3.62 3.86 2.24
CA VAL A 52 4.06 4.77 3.31
C VAL A 52 5.39 5.38 2.90
N LEU A 53 5.32 6.36 1.98
CA LEU A 53 6.49 7.04 1.45
C LEU A 53 6.95 8.20 2.33
N GLU A 54 6.07 8.67 3.22
CA GLU A 54 6.33 9.68 4.24
C GLU A 54 5.27 9.62 5.35
N GLY A 55 5.49 10.37 6.42
CA GLY A 55 4.52 10.53 7.51
C GLY A 55 4.42 9.32 8.43
N PHE A 56 5.37 8.37 8.38
CA PHE A 56 5.46 7.30 9.36
C PHE A 56 5.96 7.85 10.70
N ASP A 57 5.38 7.41 11.78
CA ASP A 57 5.64 7.93 13.13
C ASP A 57 6.86 7.30 13.82
N MET A 58 7.48 6.30 13.19
CA MET A 58 8.71 5.67 13.70
C MET A 58 9.89 5.88 12.75
N PRO A 59 11.14 5.90 13.26
CA PRO A 59 12.33 5.97 12.44
C PRO A 59 12.46 4.76 11.52
N LEU A 60 12.56 4.99 10.22
CA LEU A 60 12.86 3.94 9.25
C LEU A 60 14.36 3.63 9.25
N LEU A 61 14.69 2.33 9.14
CA LEU A 61 16.08 1.85 9.06
C LEU A 61 16.60 1.77 7.61
N ILE A 62 15.76 2.12 6.65
CA ILE A 62 16.08 2.14 5.22
C ILE A 62 15.68 3.49 4.63
N ASP A 63 16.36 3.91 3.58
CA ASP A 63 15.91 5.02 2.76
C ASP A 63 14.69 4.60 1.93
N ILE A 64 13.69 5.47 1.83
CA ILE A 64 12.54 5.24 0.96
C ILE A 64 12.99 5.26 -0.51
N PRO A 65 12.57 4.28 -1.35
CA PRO A 65 13.07 4.15 -2.72
C PRO A 65 12.63 5.28 -3.66
N ILE A 66 11.52 5.96 -3.34
CA ILE A 66 10.97 7.08 -4.09
C ILE A 66 10.26 8.05 -3.15
N LEU A 67 10.43 9.35 -3.36
CA LEU A 67 9.66 10.35 -2.62
C LEU A 67 8.28 10.57 -3.28
N PRO A 68 7.24 10.95 -2.52
CA PRO A 68 5.91 11.19 -3.10
C PRO A 68 5.91 12.15 -4.27
N GLN A 69 6.77 13.18 -4.24
CA GLN A 69 6.89 14.20 -5.27
C GLN A 69 7.58 13.72 -6.55
N GLU A 70 8.25 12.56 -6.48
CA GLU A 70 8.94 11.94 -7.62
C GLU A 70 8.03 10.92 -8.33
N VAL A 71 6.88 10.59 -7.74
CA VAL A 71 5.90 9.66 -8.33
C VAL A 71 5.24 10.30 -9.54
N LEU A 72 5.37 9.67 -10.71
CA LEU A 72 4.92 10.24 -11.98
C LEU A 72 3.42 10.02 -12.22
N LYS A 73 2.94 8.81 -11.92
CA LYS A 73 1.54 8.41 -12.08
C LYS A 73 1.25 7.20 -11.21
N VAL A 74 0.00 7.07 -10.79
CA VAL A 74 -0.53 5.86 -10.13
C VAL A 74 -1.95 5.66 -10.62
N ASP A 75 -2.25 4.49 -11.17
CA ASP A 75 -3.61 4.17 -11.62
C ASP A 75 -4.52 3.89 -10.43
N ALA A 76 -3.99 3.24 -9.38
CA ALA A 76 -4.68 3.15 -8.11
C ALA A 76 -3.74 3.00 -6.91
N VAL A 77 -4.14 3.56 -5.77
CA VAL A 77 -3.62 3.23 -4.45
C VAL A 77 -4.61 2.30 -3.77
N LEU A 78 -4.13 1.15 -3.29
CA LEU A 78 -4.89 0.19 -2.49
C LEU A 78 -4.41 0.32 -1.04
N VAL A 79 -5.33 0.45 -0.09
CA VAL A 79 -5.00 0.49 1.34
C VAL A 79 -5.73 -0.62 2.08
N SER A 80 -4.97 -1.47 2.76
CA SER A 80 -5.48 -2.66 3.42
C SER A 80 -6.24 -2.35 4.71
N HIS A 81 -5.76 -1.41 5.51
CA HIS A 81 -6.36 -0.98 6.77
C HIS A 81 -5.80 0.37 7.22
N SER A 82 -6.25 0.89 8.36
CA SER A 82 -6.00 2.27 8.78
C SER A 82 -4.78 2.49 9.67
N ASP A 83 -3.98 1.46 9.97
CA ASP A 83 -2.78 1.63 10.78
C ASP A 83 -1.74 2.50 10.05
N SER A 84 -0.96 3.29 10.81
CA SER A 84 -0.06 4.32 10.25
C SER A 84 1.07 3.77 9.38
N ASP A 85 1.41 2.49 9.55
CA ASP A 85 2.40 1.77 8.73
C ASP A 85 1.80 1.19 7.42
N HIS A 86 0.50 1.40 7.18
CA HIS A 86 -0.23 1.02 5.95
C HIS A 86 -1.00 2.19 5.34
N TYR A 87 -1.64 3.01 6.16
CA TYR A 87 -2.37 4.20 5.72
C TYR A 87 -1.62 5.49 6.11
N SER A 88 -0.73 5.95 5.24
CA SER A 88 -0.10 7.27 5.39
C SER A 88 -0.96 8.37 4.78
N ARG A 89 -1.53 9.20 5.64
CA ARG A 89 -2.32 10.39 5.26
C ARG A 89 -1.48 11.38 4.43
N ALA A 90 -0.21 11.53 4.78
CA ALA A 90 0.71 12.43 4.08
C ALA A 90 0.98 11.92 2.66
N THR A 91 1.31 10.63 2.52
CA THR A 91 1.51 10.00 1.21
C THR A 91 0.24 10.11 0.35
N CYS A 92 -0.93 9.75 0.88
CA CYS A 92 -2.18 9.82 0.13
C CYS A 92 -2.49 11.25 -0.37
N LYS A 93 -2.30 12.27 0.48
CA LYS A 93 -2.48 13.68 0.08
C LYS A 93 -1.53 14.10 -1.04
N ASN A 94 -0.26 13.73 -0.95
CA ASN A 94 0.75 14.10 -1.93
C ASN A 94 0.60 13.35 -3.27
N LEU A 95 0.06 12.13 -3.24
CA LEU A 95 -0.25 11.38 -4.46
C LEU A 95 -1.54 11.82 -5.15
N LYS A 96 -2.39 12.64 -4.52
CA LYS A 96 -3.74 13.00 -5.02
C LYS A 96 -3.74 13.56 -6.45
N SER A 97 -2.69 14.30 -6.84
CA SER A 97 -2.61 14.90 -8.17
C SER A 97 -2.15 13.94 -9.28
N VAL A 98 -1.58 12.81 -8.92
CA VAL A 98 -1.01 11.81 -9.84
C VAL A 98 -1.65 10.44 -9.73
N CYS A 99 -2.59 10.27 -8.78
CA CYS A 99 -3.33 9.03 -8.55
C CYS A 99 -4.75 9.15 -9.09
N ASN A 100 -5.18 8.18 -9.91
CA ASN A 100 -6.50 8.19 -10.52
C ASN A 100 -7.61 7.71 -9.57
N ALA A 101 -7.31 6.74 -8.70
CA ALA A 101 -8.30 6.16 -7.78
C ALA A 101 -7.65 5.64 -6.48
N TYR A 102 -8.46 5.61 -5.43
CA TYR A 102 -8.12 4.95 -4.16
C TYR A 102 -9.14 3.86 -3.89
N HIS A 103 -8.68 2.66 -3.53
CA HIS A 103 -9.53 1.52 -3.21
C HIS A 103 -9.14 0.93 -1.86
N THR A 104 -10.14 0.64 -1.05
CA THR A 104 -9.93 0.17 0.32
C THR A 104 -11.24 -0.36 0.91
N THR A 105 -11.27 -0.69 2.20
CA THR A 105 -12.51 -0.99 2.92
C THR A 105 -13.38 0.26 3.08
N PHE A 106 -14.69 0.11 3.28
CA PHE A 106 -15.60 1.25 3.52
C PHE A 106 -15.15 2.13 4.70
N TYR A 107 -14.61 1.51 5.73
CA TYR A 107 -14.11 2.25 6.89
C TYR A 107 -12.94 3.17 6.55
N VAL A 108 -11.91 2.63 5.89
CA VAL A 108 -10.74 3.44 5.51
C VAL A 108 -11.11 4.49 4.46
N ALA A 109 -12.05 4.19 3.54
CA ALA A 109 -12.58 5.18 2.60
C ALA A 109 -13.24 6.36 3.32
N SER A 110 -13.97 6.11 4.41
CA SER A 110 -14.54 7.19 5.22
C SER A 110 -13.47 8.06 5.89
N LEU A 111 -12.41 7.44 6.41
CA LEU A 111 -11.25 8.17 6.95
C LEU A 111 -10.51 8.98 5.88
N MET A 112 -10.32 8.43 4.67
CA MET A 112 -9.72 9.16 3.54
C MET A 112 -10.52 10.41 3.20
N LYS A 113 -11.86 10.33 3.22
CA LYS A 113 -12.71 11.50 2.99
C LYS A 113 -12.57 12.54 4.08
N GLU A 114 -12.65 12.12 5.34
CA GLU A 114 -12.59 13.02 6.50
C GLU A 114 -11.21 13.69 6.65
N GLU A 115 -10.14 12.90 6.55
CA GLU A 115 -8.80 13.34 6.91
C GLU A 115 -7.99 13.90 5.74
N CYS A 116 -8.29 13.46 4.51
CA CYS A 116 -7.50 13.79 3.30
C CYS A 116 -8.32 14.48 2.21
N ASP A 117 -9.66 14.57 2.35
CA ASP A 117 -10.59 14.98 1.29
C ASP A 117 -10.36 14.16 -0.01
N ILE A 118 -10.25 12.85 0.15
CA ILE A 118 -10.13 11.88 -0.94
C ILE A 118 -11.41 11.05 -0.98
N ASP A 119 -12.05 11.01 -2.15
CA ASP A 119 -13.20 10.15 -2.40
C ASP A 119 -12.69 8.75 -2.76
N GLY A 120 -12.42 7.93 -1.73
CA GLY A 120 -11.97 6.55 -1.89
C GLY A 120 -13.14 5.62 -2.25
N ASN A 121 -12.86 4.61 -3.07
CA ASN A 121 -13.80 3.54 -3.39
C ASN A 121 -13.77 2.51 -2.26
N GLY A 122 -14.84 2.46 -1.47
CA GLY A 122 -15.01 1.46 -0.40
C GLY A 122 -15.51 0.13 -0.97
N HIS A 123 -14.98 -0.98 -0.44
CA HIS A 123 -15.31 -2.34 -0.83
C HIS A 123 -15.57 -3.21 0.39
N ASP A 124 -16.39 -4.24 0.21
CA ASP A 124 -16.51 -5.35 1.15
C ASP A 124 -15.52 -6.48 0.82
N ILE A 125 -15.32 -7.36 1.80
CA ILE A 125 -14.52 -8.57 1.58
C ILE A 125 -15.19 -9.45 0.51
N ALA A 126 -14.38 -10.02 -0.37
CA ALA A 126 -14.75 -10.75 -1.57
C ALA A 126 -15.31 -9.90 -2.73
N ASP A 127 -15.33 -8.57 -2.61
CA ASP A 127 -15.58 -7.71 -3.77
C ASP A 127 -14.46 -7.84 -4.79
N HIS A 128 -14.85 -7.73 -6.07
CA HIS A 128 -13.95 -7.77 -7.21
C HIS A 128 -14.07 -6.49 -8.04
N PHE A 129 -12.94 -6.01 -8.52
CA PHE A 129 -12.90 -4.91 -9.47
C PHE A 129 -11.69 -5.03 -10.40
N GLN A 130 -11.69 -4.27 -11.50
CA GLN A 130 -10.61 -4.29 -12.48
C GLN A 130 -9.94 -2.93 -12.61
N LEU A 131 -8.62 -2.97 -12.76
CA LEU A 131 -7.78 -1.82 -13.12
C LEU A 131 -6.96 -2.20 -14.36
N GLY A 132 -7.37 -1.68 -15.51
CA GLY A 132 -6.81 -2.14 -16.78
C GLY A 132 -7.04 -3.64 -16.99
N GLU A 133 -5.95 -4.41 -17.14
CA GLU A 133 -6.01 -5.87 -17.27
C GLU A 133 -5.81 -6.61 -15.94
N ILE A 134 -5.72 -5.89 -14.83
CA ILE A 134 -5.52 -6.46 -13.50
C ILE A 134 -6.88 -6.69 -12.84
N ASP A 135 -7.16 -7.93 -12.49
CA ASP A 135 -8.32 -8.31 -11.69
C ASP A 135 -7.94 -8.33 -10.21
N ILE A 136 -8.70 -7.66 -9.38
CA ILE A 136 -8.40 -7.44 -7.97
C ILE A 136 -9.57 -7.92 -7.12
N GLU A 137 -9.26 -8.72 -6.11
CA GLU A 137 -10.20 -9.23 -5.12
C GLU A 137 -9.75 -8.79 -3.72
N LEU A 138 -10.67 -8.30 -2.89
CA LEU A 138 -10.42 -8.08 -1.48
C LEU A 138 -10.54 -9.41 -0.74
N THR A 139 -9.47 -9.82 -0.09
CA THR A 139 -9.44 -11.06 0.70
C THR A 139 -9.62 -10.77 2.19
N PRO A 140 -10.19 -11.70 2.96
CA PRO A 140 -10.23 -11.57 4.41
C PRO A 140 -8.82 -11.41 4.98
N ALA A 141 -8.66 -10.55 5.97
CA ALA A 141 -7.45 -10.44 6.75
C ALA A 141 -7.80 -10.38 8.24
N ASP A 142 -6.97 -11.01 9.06
CA ASP A 142 -7.11 -10.98 10.51
C ASP A 142 -5.95 -10.17 11.11
N HIS A 143 -6.28 -9.06 11.76
CA HIS A 143 -5.30 -8.22 12.43
C HIS A 143 -5.45 -8.36 13.94
N ALA A 144 -4.68 -9.26 14.54
CA ALA A 144 -4.81 -9.65 15.94
C ALA A 144 -4.69 -8.46 16.92
N TRP A 145 -3.87 -7.45 16.59
CA TRP A 145 -3.72 -6.24 17.39
C TRP A 145 -5.01 -5.45 17.54
N GLN A 146 -5.81 -5.40 16.51
CA GLN A 146 -7.06 -4.64 16.49
C GLN A 146 -8.14 -5.30 17.36
N ARG A 147 -8.05 -6.61 17.56
CA ARG A 147 -8.98 -7.37 18.41
C ARG A 147 -8.58 -7.42 19.88
N LEU A 148 -7.27 -7.37 20.16
CA LEU A 148 -6.75 -7.60 21.52
C LEU A 148 -6.68 -6.32 22.37
N TYR A 149 -6.67 -5.15 21.76
CA TYR A 149 -6.43 -3.89 22.47
C TYR A 149 -7.52 -2.87 22.19
N GLU A 150 -8.60 -2.91 22.96
CA GLU A 150 -9.62 -1.84 23.00
C GLU A 150 -9.01 -0.44 23.16
N SER A 151 -7.79 -0.37 23.76
CA SER A 151 -7.07 0.88 23.98
C SER A 151 -6.34 1.40 22.76
N TYR A 152 -6.11 0.59 21.72
CA TYR A 152 -5.23 0.99 20.60
C TYR A 152 -5.90 2.01 19.67
N ASN A 153 -7.19 2.02 19.48
CA ASN A 153 -7.93 3.07 18.78
C ASN A 153 -9.26 3.38 19.51
N TYR A 154 -9.29 3.10 20.80
CA TYR A 154 -10.47 3.29 21.66
C TYR A 154 -11.70 2.48 21.21
N ARG A 155 -11.54 1.47 20.34
CA ARG A 155 -12.60 0.59 19.88
C ARG A 155 -12.06 -0.75 19.36
N VAL A 156 -12.94 -1.76 19.33
CA VAL A 156 -12.69 -3.02 18.65
C VAL A 156 -13.02 -2.83 17.16
N TRP A 157 -12.18 -3.34 16.30
CA TRP A 157 -12.37 -3.29 14.84
C TRP A 157 -13.26 -4.42 14.37
N GLU A 158 -14.05 -4.15 13.32
CA GLU A 158 -14.82 -5.16 12.64
C GLU A 158 -13.95 -5.90 11.62
N ASP A 159 -14.26 -7.19 11.37
CA ASP A 159 -13.48 -8.04 10.45
C ASP A 159 -13.36 -7.46 9.03
N ARG A 160 -14.36 -6.67 8.59
CA ARG A 160 -14.38 -6.01 7.29
C ARG A 160 -13.65 -4.67 7.21
N GLU A 161 -13.00 -4.25 8.28
CA GLU A 161 -12.22 -3.00 8.31
C GLU A 161 -10.75 -3.22 7.95
N CYS A 162 -10.33 -4.48 7.82
CA CYS A 162 -9.03 -4.90 7.38
C CYS A 162 -9.18 -5.91 6.24
N CYS A 163 -8.43 -5.75 5.17
CA CYS A 163 -8.43 -6.65 4.03
C CYS A 163 -7.02 -6.95 3.54
N GLY A 164 -6.88 -8.05 2.83
CA GLY A 164 -5.78 -8.27 1.90
C GLY A 164 -6.23 -8.01 0.47
N PHE A 165 -5.30 -8.07 -0.47
CA PHE A 165 -5.58 -7.96 -1.89
C PHE A 165 -5.00 -9.17 -2.63
N TYR A 166 -5.81 -9.79 -3.46
CA TYR A 166 -5.37 -10.76 -4.45
C TYR A 166 -5.44 -10.12 -5.83
N LEU A 167 -4.29 -9.98 -6.48
CA LEU A 167 -4.18 -9.38 -7.80
C LEU A 167 -3.84 -10.44 -8.82
N ARG A 168 -4.61 -10.50 -9.87
CA ARG A 168 -4.39 -11.38 -11.01
C ARG A 168 -4.04 -10.53 -12.22
N THR A 169 -2.79 -10.64 -12.64
CA THR A 169 -2.30 -10.00 -13.86
C THR A 169 -2.23 -11.01 -14.98
N ARG A 170 -1.84 -10.59 -16.16
CA ARG A 170 -1.67 -11.48 -17.32
C ARG A 170 -0.64 -12.60 -17.09
N ASP A 171 0.42 -12.32 -16.35
CA ASP A 171 1.60 -13.18 -16.17
C ASP A 171 1.94 -13.51 -14.72
N ALA A 172 1.17 -13.00 -13.76
CA ALA A 172 1.40 -13.23 -12.33
C ALA A 172 0.12 -13.27 -11.51
N ASN A 173 0.18 -13.97 -10.38
CA ASN A 173 -0.79 -13.89 -9.30
C ASN A 173 -0.06 -13.40 -8.05
N LEU A 174 -0.52 -12.30 -7.49
CA LEU A 174 0.10 -11.64 -6.34
C LEU A 174 -0.88 -11.63 -5.18
N VAL A 175 -0.41 -12.00 -4.01
CA VAL A 175 -1.17 -11.91 -2.75
C VAL A 175 -0.46 -10.91 -1.86
N CYS A 176 -1.14 -9.82 -1.56
CA CYS A 176 -0.66 -8.81 -0.65
C CYS A 176 -1.51 -8.85 0.61
N TRP A 177 -0.87 -9.10 1.74
CA TRP A 177 -1.49 -9.28 3.04
C TRP A 177 -2.37 -10.52 3.19
N ARG A 178 -1.87 -11.44 3.93
CA ARG A 178 -2.63 -12.53 4.56
C ARG A 178 -1.93 -12.89 5.87
N PHE A 179 -2.64 -12.75 6.95
CA PHE A 179 -2.28 -13.37 8.21
C PHE A 179 -3.03 -14.68 8.39
#